data_03af58d00df6ded2e02dd021b1f2d1a7
#
_entry.id   03af58d00df6ded2e02dd021b1f2d1a7
#
_cell.length_a   1.000
_cell.length_b   1.000
_cell.length_c   1.000
_cell.angle_alpha   90.00
_cell.angle_beta   90.00
_cell.angle_gamma   90.00
#
_symmetry.space_group_name_H-M   'P 1'
#
loop_
_entity.id
_entity.type
_entity.pdbx_description
1 polymer ?
#
loop_
_entity_poly.entity_id
_entity_poly.type
_entity_poly.pdbx_seq_one_letter_code
_entity_poly.pdbx_strand_id
1 'polypeptide(L)'
;MNQPVPPFLVAGNLYYVGAKEVASFLITTQRGHFLLDGGFAETAPQIEQNIQQLGFKIEDVKILLNSHAHFDHAGGLAELKQKSGAKFIASAGDAELLKNGGHGDFRFGDTLLFPPVEPDQIIRDGESIRLGDQVMTAHSTPGHTKGNTTWTTKIRVGEKSYDVVFVGSQSALDYRFVGQESYPGIRADFEKSFAVLKSLPCEIFLGSHGSFFDFLQKRARLLHGETTAFVDPDGYKRYLMDSEKDFREKVAKQETPSQ
;
A
#
# COMPACT_ATOMS: atom_id res chain seq x y z
N MET A 1 13.12 9.61 -2.76
CA MET A 1 12.03 8.73 -2.28
C MET A 1 12.59 7.56 -1.49
N ASN A 2 13.65 6.90 -1.96
CA ASN A 2 14.20 5.64 -1.42
C ASN A 2 15.33 5.81 -0.38
N GLN A 3 15.26 6.85 0.47
CA GLN A 3 16.24 7.03 1.55
C GLN A 3 16.00 6.01 2.66
N PRO A 4 17.05 5.31 3.15
CA PRO A 4 16.94 4.38 4.27
C PRO A 4 16.38 5.02 5.53
N VAL A 5 15.54 4.28 6.23
CA VAL A 5 15.02 4.66 7.55
C VAL A 5 15.17 3.45 8.48
N PRO A 6 15.71 3.64 9.71
CA PRO A 6 15.69 2.56 10.70
C PRO A 6 14.27 2.08 10.95
N PRO A 7 14.05 0.75 11.06
CA PRO A 7 12.74 0.20 11.32
C PRO A 7 12.26 0.54 12.72
N PHE A 8 10.96 0.54 12.94
CA PHE A 8 10.38 0.84 14.24
C PHE A 8 8.99 0.22 14.41
N LEU A 9 8.59 0.06 15.66
CA LEU A 9 7.25 -0.37 16.02
C LEU A 9 6.26 0.79 15.81
N VAL A 10 5.25 0.57 14.98
CA VAL A 10 4.14 1.52 14.77
C VAL A 10 3.08 1.38 15.87
N ALA A 11 2.62 0.15 16.11
CA ALA A 11 1.66 -0.20 17.15
C ALA A 11 1.59 -1.73 17.31
N GLY A 12 1.47 -2.23 18.54
CA GLY A 12 1.27 -3.66 18.81
C GLY A 12 2.29 -4.58 18.13
N ASN A 13 1.86 -5.27 17.08
CA ASN A 13 2.68 -6.17 16.26
C ASN A 13 2.91 -5.67 14.83
N LEU A 14 2.65 -4.39 14.60
CA LEU A 14 2.81 -3.71 13.31
C LEU A 14 4.08 -2.86 13.30
N TYR A 15 4.97 -3.11 12.36
CA TYR A 15 6.26 -2.44 12.21
C TYR A 15 6.36 -1.75 10.84
N TYR A 16 7.08 -0.62 10.81
CA TYR A 16 7.54 0.03 9.58
C TYR A 16 8.90 -0.54 9.20
N VAL A 17 9.05 -1.00 7.96
CA VAL A 17 10.30 -1.60 7.45
C VAL A 17 10.73 -1.01 6.10
N GLY A 18 9.99 -0.05 5.56
CA GLY A 18 10.22 0.59 4.26
C GLY A 18 11.28 1.70 4.28
N ALA A 19 11.28 2.50 3.22
CA ALA A 19 12.12 3.68 3.05
C ALA A 19 11.39 4.96 3.51
N LYS A 20 12.05 6.13 3.38
CA LYS A 20 11.51 7.41 3.88
C LYS A 20 10.17 7.79 3.27
N GLU A 21 9.98 7.56 1.96
CA GLU A 21 8.75 7.92 1.25
C GLU A 21 7.98 6.70 0.77
N VAL A 22 8.66 5.65 0.34
CA VAL A 22 7.99 4.42 -0.09
C VAL A 22 7.88 3.45 1.08
N ALA A 23 6.65 3.21 1.49
CA ALA A 23 6.36 2.45 2.70
C ALA A 23 6.34 0.94 2.45
N SER A 24 6.80 0.21 3.46
CA SER A 24 6.59 -1.23 3.59
C SER A 24 6.30 -1.56 5.04
N PHE A 25 5.39 -2.51 5.29
CA PHE A 25 4.94 -2.83 6.64
C PHE A 25 5.07 -4.31 6.93
N LEU A 26 5.61 -4.63 8.11
CA LEU A 26 5.67 -5.99 8.64
C LEU A 26 4.62 -6.14 9.75
N ILE A 27 3.74 -7.13 9.64
CA ILE A 27 2.79 -7.50 10.69
C ILE A 27 3.17 -8.89 11.20
N THR A 28 3.58 -8.97 12.46
CA THR A 28 4.13 -10.21 13.04
C THR A 28 3.06 -11.05 13.71
N THR A 29 3.18 -12.38 13.62
CA THR A 29 2.36 -13.35 14.33
C THR A 29 3.22 -14.53 14.80
N GLN A 30 2.68 -15.38 15.66
CA GLN A 30 3.36 -16.63 16.08
C GLN A 30 3.42 -17.70 14.98
N ARG A 31 2.71 -17.51 13.85
CA ARG A 31 2.65 -18.46 12.73
C ARG A 31 3.43 -17.97 11.50
N GLY A 32 4.20 -16.89 11.66
CA GLY A 32 4.90 -16.19 10.59
C GLY A 32 4.36 -14.77 10.41
N HIS A 33 4.81 -14.07 9.38
CA HIS A 33 4.57 -12.63 9.22
C HIS A 33 3.93 -12.32 7.86
N PHE A 34 3.16 -11.23 7.83
CA PHE A 34 2.79 -10.55 6.59
C PHE A 34 3.83 -9.46 6.29
N LEU A 35 4.17 -9.29 5.03
CA LEU A 35 4.89 -8.14 4.53
C LEU A 35 4.07 -7.47 3.43
N LEU A 36 3.75 -6.21 3.60
CA LEU A 36 2.99 -5.39 2.63
C LEU A 36 3.95 -4.45 1.91
N ASP A 37 3.99 -4.55 0.60
CA ASP A 37 4.82 -3.86 -0.38
C ASP A 37 6.33 -4.13 -0.27
N GLY A 38 6.98 -4.15 -1.43
CA GLY A 38 8.40 -4.47 -1.59
C GLY A 38 9.29 -3.25 -1.87
N GLY A 39 8.71 -2.06 -2.01
CA GLY A 39 9.48 -0.89 -2.42
C GLY A 39 10.00 -0.99 -3.86
N PHE A 40 11.04 -0.21 -4.17
CA PHE A 40 11.81 -0.35 -5.40
C PHE A 40 12.61 -1.68 -5.41
N ALA A 41 13.09 -2.11 -6.56
CA ALA A 41 13.94 -3.31 -6.65
C ALA A 41 15.17 -3.21 -5.72
N GLU A 42 15.81 -2.06 -5.67
CA GLU A 42 16.94 -1.80 -4.79
C GLU A 42 16.58 -1.62 -3.31
N THR A 43 15.30 -1.56 -2.96
CA THR A 43 14.84 -1.46 -1.55
C THR A 43 14.76 -2.84 -0.88
N ALA A 44 14.65 -3.93 -1.63
CA ALA A 44 14.47 -5.27 -1.05
C ALA A 44 15.57 -5.66 -0.03
N PRO A 45 16.87 -5.44 -0.28
CA PRO A 45 17.92 -5.72 0.70
C PRO A 45 17.78 -4.88 1.99
N GLN A 46 17.32 -3.63 1.87
CA GLN A 46 17.08 -2.76 3.03
C GLN A 46 15.90 -3.26 3.85
N ILE A 47 14.79 -3.68 3.22
CA ILE A 47 13.63 -4.24 3.91
C ILE A 47 14.05 -5.50 4.70
N GLU A 48 14.81 -6.40 4.08
CA GLU A 48 15.36 -7.57 4.76
C GLU A 48 16.23 -7.18 5.96
N GLN A 49 17.16 -6.23 5.78
CA GLN A 49 18.00 -5.72 6.86
C GLN A 49 17.16 -5.10 7.99
N ASN A 50 16.11 -4.35 7.66
CA ASN A 50 15.20 -3.76 8.63
C ASN A 50 14.44 -4.84 9.43
N ILE A 51 14.00 -5.91 8.77
CA ILE A 51 13.36 -7.07 9.42
C ILE A 51 14.36 -7.74 10.39
N GLN A 52 15.62 -7.91 9.99
CA GLN A 52 16.66 -8.48 10.82
C GLN A 52 17.01 -7.59 12.04
N GLN A 53 17.05 -6.27 11.87
CA GLN A 53 17.26 -5.31 12.97
C GLN A 53 16.15 -5.38 14.03
N LEU A 54 14.93 -5.75 13.65
CA LEU A 54 13.82 -5.99 14.57
C LEU A 54 13.89 -7.35 15.27
N GLY A 55 14.89 -8.19 14.94
CA GLY A 55 15.07 -9.53 15.50
C GLY A 55 14.27 -10.63 14.80
N PHE A 56 13.67 -10.34 13.63
CA PHE A 56 12.95 -11.32 12.81
C PHE A 56 13.82 -11.80 11.65
N LYS A 57 13.41 -12.88 10.99
CA LYS A 57 14.06 -13.43 9.81
C LYS A 57 13.17 -13.24 8.60
N ILE A 58 13.77 -13.05 7.43
CA ILE A 58 13.01 -12.93 6.18
C ILE A 58 12.21 -14.21 5.87
N GLU A 59 12.74 -15.37 6.27
CA GLU A 59 12.10 -16.68 6.12
C GLU A 59 10.86 -16.84 7.00
N ASP A 60 10.67 -15.99 8.02
CA ASP A 60 9.47 -15.95 8.85
C ASP A 60 8.33 -15.19 8.17
N VAL A 61 8.60 -14.42 7.12
CA VAL A 61 7.57 -13.87 6.24
C VAL A 61 6.93 -15.02 5.46
N LYS A 62 5.62 -15.22 5.66
CA LYS A 62 4.85 -16.31 5.01
C LYS A 62 3.88 -15.79 3.97
N ILE A 63 3.52 -14.54 4.05
CA ILE A 63 2.59 -13.90 3.12
C ILE A 63 3.15 -12.54 2.70
N LEU A 64 3.31 -12.35 1.40
CA LEU A 64 3.57 -11.07 0.75
C LEU A 64 2.25 -10.52 0.21
N LEU A 65 2.00 -9.25 0.46
CA LEU A 65 0.86 -8.49 -0.04
C LEU A 65 1.36 -7.31 -0.87
N ASN A 66 0.56 -6.85 -1.81
CA ASN A 66 0.86 -5.65 -2.58
C ASN A 66 -0.31 -4.67 -2.53
N SER A 67 0.01 -3.39 -2.45
CA SER A 67 -0.96 -2.32 -2.56
C SER A 67 -1.34 -2.06 -4.02
N HIS A 68 -0.35 -1.99 -4.91
CA HIS A 68 -0.54 -1.82 -6.35
C HIS A 68 0.74 -2.12 -7.15
N ALA A 69 0.58 -2.37 -8.45
CA ALA A 69 1.64 -2.87 -9.32
C ALA A 69 2.48 -1.76 -9.99
N HIS A 70 2.91 -0.75 -9.22
CA HIS A 70 3.92 0.19 -9.70
C HIS A 70 5.32 -0.19 -9.19
N PHE A 71 6.34 0.22 -9.94
CA PHE A 71 7.75 -0.13 -9.75
C PHE A 71 8.30 0.22 -8.35
N ASP A 72 7.76 1.23 -7.72
CA ASP A 72 8.16 1.69 -6.39
C ASP A 72 7.45 0.94 -5.23
N HIS A 73 6.49 0.07 -5.52
CA HIS A 73 5.82 -0.79 -4.54
C HIS A 73 6.01 -2.28 -4.84
N ALA A 74 6.06 -2.64 -6.11
CA ALA A 74 6.22 -4.02 -6.56
C ALA A 74 7.68 -4.40 -6.83
N GLY A 75 8.58 -3.43 -6.95
CA GLY A 75 9.96 -3.64 -7.45
C GLY A 75 10.75 -4.67 -6.67
N GLY A 76 10.68 -4.66 -5.36
CA GLY A 76 11.40 -5.59 -4.48
C GLY A 76 10.70 -6.93 -4.24
N LEU A 77 9.44 -7.10 -4.70
CA LEU A 77 8.64 -8.29 -4.35
C LEU A 77 9.23 -9.59 -4.89
N ALA A 78 9.82 -9.59 -6.09
CA ALA A 78 10.43 -10.79 -6.67
C ALA A 78 11.57 -11.32 -5.80
N GLU A 79 12.49 -10.45 -5.36
CA GLU A 79 13.60 -10.81 -4.48
C GLU A 79 13.10 -11.23 -3.09
N LEU A 80 12.18 -10.47 -2.50
CA LEU A 80 11.61 -10.78 -1.19
C LEU A 80 10.85 -12.11 -1.20
N LYS A 81 10.10 -12.41 -2.28
CA LYS A 81 9.44 -13.71 -2.48
C LYS A 81 10.45 -14.85 -2.55
N GLN A 82 11.51 -14.68 -3.32
CA GLN A 82 12.57 -15.68 -3.45
C GLN A 82 13.26 -15.98 -2.11
N LYS A 83 13.60 -14.94 -1.34
CA LYS A 83 14.32 -15.07 -0.07
C LYS A 83 13.45 -15.64 1.04
N SER A 84 12.19 -15.21 1.12
CA SER A 84 11.28 -15.66 2.18
C SER A 84 10.62 -17.00 1.91
N GLY A 85 10.46 -17.37 0.64
CA GLY A 85 9.57 -18.48 0.23
C GLY A 85 8.09 -18.20 0.52
N ALA A 86 7.74 -16.94 0.73
CA ALA A 86 6.38 -16.53 1.08
C ALA A 86 5.41 -16.67 -0.09
N LYS A 87 4.16 -16.94 0.22
CA LYS A 87 3.06 -16.88 -0.72
C LYS A 87 2.75 -15.44 -1.08
N PHE A 88 2.84 -15.09 -2.35
CA PHE A 88 2.50 -13.76 -2.83
C PHE A 88 1.03 -13.67 -3.27
N ILE A 89 0.32 -12.67 -2.75
CA ILE A 89 -1.11 -12.47 -2.97
C ILE A 89 -1.35 -11.05 -3.48
N ALA A 90 -2.04 -10.93 -4.61
CA ALA A 90 -2.36 -9.65 -5.24
C ALA A 90 -3.77 -9.66 -5.85
N SER A 91 -4.26 -8.50 -6.24
CA SER A 91 -5.55 -8.35 -6.91
C SER A 91 -5.52 -8.85 -8.36
N ALA A 92 -6.67 -9.24 -8.89
CA ALA A 92 -6.80 -9.64 -10.29
C ALA A 92 -6.46 -8.49 -11.25
N GLY A 93 -6.77 -7.23 -10.87
CA GLY A 93 -6.55 -6.07 -11.73
C GLY A 93 -5.08 -5.74 -11.98
N ASP A 94 -4.19 -6.13 -11.06
CA ASP A 94 -2.75 -5.89 -11.16
C ASP A 94 -1.94 -7.16 -11.47
N ALA A 95 -2.56 -8.35 -11.46
CA ALA A 95 -1.85 -9.62 -11.60
C ALA A 95 -1.04 -9.72 -12.90
N GLU A 96 -1.59 -9.29 -14.02
CA GLU A 96 -0.91 -9.34 -15.31
C GLU A 96 0.26 -8.35 -15.35
N LEU A 97 0.08 -7.15 -14.79
CA LEU A 97 1.14 -6.14 -14.71
C LEU A 97 2.30 -6.60 -13.81
N LEU A 98 2.00 -7.26 -12.69
CA LEU A 98 2.99 -7.87 -11.81
C LEU A 98 3.77 -8.99 -12.51
N LYS A 99 3.07 -9.87 -13.20
CA LYS A 99 3.66 -10.98 -13.95
C LYS A 99 4.55 -10.51 -15.10
N ASN A 100 4.19 -9.41 -15.76
CA ASN A 100 4.93 -8.84 -16.86
C ASN A 100 5.97 -7.81 -16.41
N GLY A 101 6.16 -7.56 -15.12
CA GLY A 101 7.16 -6.63 -14.60
C GLY A 101 6.93 -5.18 -14.99
N GLY A 102 5.66 -4.77 -15.08
CA GLY A 102 5.28 -3.40 -15.41
C GLY A 102 5.09 -3.12 -16.89
N HIS A 103 5.37 -4.08 -17.80
CA HIS A 103 5.13 -3.90 -19.22
C HIS A 103 3.65 -3.66 -19.55
N GLY A 104 3.39 -2.63 -20.37
CA GLY A 104 2.04 -2.28 -20.80
C GLY A 104 1.23 -1.54 -19.72
N ASP A 105 1.88 -0.95 -18.72
CA ASP A 105 1.21 -0.05 -17.79
C ASP A 105 0.53 1.11 -18.55
N PHE A 106 -0.73 1.39 -18.22
CA PHE A 106 -1.51 2.40 -18.94
C PHE A 106 -1.00 3.83 -18.74
N ARG A 107 -0.19 4.07 -17.69
CA ARG A 107 0.39 5.37 -17.38
C ARG A 107 1.84 5.47 -17.84
N PHE A 108 2.64 4.45 -17.55
CA PHE A 108 4.08 4.48 -17.74
C PHE A 108 4.54 3.75 -19.00
N GLY A 109 3.64 2.99 -19.66
CA GLY A 109 4.03 2.13 -20.78
C GLY A 109 5.11 1.15 -20.33
N ASP A 110 6.24 1.17 -21.02
CA ASP A 110 7.41 0.35 -20.72
C ASP A 110 8.57 1.17 -20.12
N THR A 111 8.31 2.36 -19.57
CA THR A 111 9.38 3.24 -19.09
C THR A 111 9.82 2.97 -17.66
N LEU A 112 8.94 2.40 -16.83
CA LEU A 112 9.20 2.13 -15.41
C LEU A 112 8.92 0.66 -15.10
N LEU A 113 9.90 -0.18 -15.43
CA LEU A 113 9.82 -1.63 -15.28
C LEU A 113 10.40 -2.07 -13.94
N PHE A 114 10.00 -3.27 -13.52
CA PHE A 114 10.47 -3.90 -12.29
C PHE A 114 10.63 -5.43 -12.51
N PRO A 115 11.35 -6.16 -11.64
CA PRO A 115 11.48 -7.60 -11.74
C PRO A 115 10.11 -8.29 -11.73
N PRO A 116 9.77 -9.10 -12.74
CA PRO A 116 8.48 -9.80 -12.80
C PRO A 116 8.25 -10.68 -11.59
N VAL A 117 7.02 -10.67 -11.08
CA VAL A 117 6.61 -11.52 -9.97
C VAL A 117 5.18 -12.00 -10.16
N GLU A 118 5.00 -13.31 -10.29
CA GLU A 118 3.67 -13.90 -10.45
C GLU A 118 3.01 -14.10 -9.08
N PRO A 119 1.76 -13.61 -8.87
CA PRO A 119 0.99 -13.92 -7.66
C PRO A 119 0.67 -15.41 -7.56
N ASP A 120 0.87 -16.00 -6.39
CA ASP A 120 0.48 -17.39 -6.10
C ASP A 120 -1.02 -17.52 -5.81
N GLN A 121 -1.65 -16.41 -5.46
CA GLN A 121 -3.09 -16.33 -5.23
C GLN A 121 -3.62 -14.97 -5.64
N ILE A 122 -4.77 -15.00 -6.30
CA ILE A 122 -5.56 -13.79 -6.55
C ILE A 122 -6.56 -13.60 -5.42
N ILE A 123 -6.65 -12.37 -4.92
CA ILE A 123 -7.62 -11.98 -3.90
C ILE A 123 -8.73 -11.12 -4.51
N ARG A 124 -9.95 -11.27 -3.99
CA ARG A 124 -11.11 -10.49 -4.41
C ARG A 124 -11.46 -9.43 -3.37
N ASP A 125 -12.29 -8.48 -3.79
CA ASP A 125 -12.86 -7.46 -2.91
C ASP A 125 -13.57 -8.08 -1.71
N GLY A 126 -13.28 -7.62 -0.50
CA GLY A 126 -13.83 -8.10 0.75
C GLY A 126 -13.25 -9.44 1.26
N GLU A 127 -12.41 -10.12 0.49
CA GLU A 127 -11.76 -11.35 0.95
C GLU A 127 -10.71 -11.06 2.02
N SER A 128 -10.57 -12.01 2.93
CA SER A 128 -9.63 -11.93 4.06
C SER A 128 -8.63 -13.08 4.07
N ILE A 129 -7.41 -12.77 4.46
CA ILE A 129 -6.33 -13.74 4.66
C ILE A 129 -6.00 -13.79 6.13
N ARG A 130 -5.95 -14.99 6.69
CA ARG A 130 -5.59 -15.23 8.08
C ARG A 130 -4.21 -15.87 8.19
N LEU A 131 -3.39 -15.34 9.08
CA LEU A 131 -2.15 -15.96 9.51
C LEU A 131 -2.04 -15.84 11.04
N GLY A 132 -2.12 -16.98 11.72
CA GLY A 132 -2.24 -16.99 13.19
C GLY A 132 -3.52 -16.30 13.67
N ASP A 133 -3.36 -15.34 14.54
CA ASP A 133 -4.43 -14.50 15.08
C ASP A 133 -4.71 -13.22 14.26
N GLN A 134 -3.85 -12.93 13.30
CA GLN A 134 -3.97 -11.74 12.46
C GLN A 134 -4.80 -12.02 11.19
N VAL A 135 -5.62 -11.04 10.81
CA VAL A 135 -6.44 -11.08 9.59
C VAL A 135 -6.20 -9.81 8.78
N MET A 136 -5.86 -9.97 7.51
CA MET A 136 -5.76 -8.88 6.54
C MET A 136 -6.94 -8.99 5.57
N THR A 137 -7.70 -7.91 5.39
CA THR A 137 -8.84 -7.86 4.47
C THR A 137 -8.53 -6.93 3.30
N ALA A 138 -8.75 -7.41 2.08
CA ALA A 138 -8.55 -6.64 0.86
C ALA A 138 -9.81 -5.86 0.50
N HIS A 139 -9.64 -4.58 0.15
CA HIS A 139 -10.68 -3.74 -0.42
C HIS A 139 -10.22 -3.25 -1.79
N SER A 140 -11.00 -3.56 -2.83
CA SER A 140 -10.71 -3.10 -4.18
C SER A 140 -10.95 -1.59 -4.27
N THR A 141 -9.88 -0.83 -4.45
CA THR A 141 -9.89 0.64 -4.59
C THR A 141 -9.18 1.05 -5.89
N PRO A 142 -9.70 0.62 -7.08
CA PRO A 142 -9.07 0.84 -8.38
C PRO A 142 -9.04 2.33 -8.75
N GLY A 143 -8.23 2.65 -9.76
CA GLY A 143 -8.08 4.00 -10.30
C GLY A 143 -6.62 4.36 -10.50
N HIS A 144 -5.82 4.37 -9.45
CA HIS A 144 -4.38 4.60 -9.53
C HIS A 144 -3.67 3.51 -10.34
N THR A 145 -3.99 2.24 -10.06
CA THR A 145 -3.88 1.11 -10.99
C THR A 145 -5.25 0.42 -11.06
N LYS A 146 -5.43 -0.48 -12.02
CA LYS A 146 -6.68 -1.25 -12.15
C LYS A 146 -6.91 -2.21 -10.98
N GLY A 147 -5.83 -2.61 -10.30
CA GLY A 147 -5.84 -3.54 -9.19
C GLY A 147 -5.47 -2.92 -7.85
N ASN A 148 -5.37 -1.58 -7.77
CA ASN A 148 -5.05 -0.90 -6.52
C ASN A 148 -5.93 -1.41 -5.37
N THR A 149 -5.27 -1.83 -4.30
CA THR A 149 -5.88 -2.50 -3.15
C THR A 149 -5.58 -1.74 -1.86
N THR A 150 -6.61 -1.43 -1.11
CA THR A 150 -6.50 -0.97 0.26
C THR A 150 -6.62 -2.17 1.19
N TRP A 151 -5.71 -2.29 2.15
CA TRP A 151 -5.73 -3.37 3.13
C TRP A 151 -6.21 -2.86 4.48
N THR A 152 -7.01 -3.66 5.18
CA THR A 152 -7.42 -3.36 6.55
C THR A 152 -7.11 -4.49 7.49
N THR A 153 -6.87 -4.13 8.75
CA THR A 153 -6.69 -5.09 9.83
C THR A 153 -7.03 -4.46 11.18
N LYS A 154 -7.05 -5.27 12.23
CA LYS A 154 -7.11 -4.79 13.62
C LYS A 154 -5.79 -5.08 14.31
N ILE A 155 -5.22 -4.07 14.95
CA ILE A 155 -3.98 -4.19 15.74
C ILE A 155 -4.30 -3.99 17.21
N ARG A 156 -3.88 -4.95 18.02
CA ARG A 156 -4.09 -4.92 19.47
C ARG A 156 -2.90 -4.28 20.19
N VAL A 157 -3.19 -3.33 21.07
CA VAL A 157 -2.20 -2.71 21.96
C VAL A 157 -2.75 -2.78 23.39
N GLY A 158 -2.22 -3.67 24.20
CA GLY A 158 -2.80 -3.99 25.51
C GLY A 158 -4.23 -4.53 25.38
N GLU A 159 -5.18 -3.86 26.02
CA GLU A 159 -6.61 -4.23 25.95
C GLU A 159 -7.35 -3.58 24.78
N LYS A 160 -6.78 -2.55 24.15
CA LYS A 160 -7.41 -1.81 23.05
C LYS A 160 -7.06 -2.45 21.70
N SER A 161 -8.04 -2.50 20.81
CA SER A 161 -7.88 -2.88 19.40
C SER A 161 -8.16 -1.66 18.51
N TYR A 162 -7.25 -1.40 17.58
CA TYR A 162 -7.34 -0.28 16.65
C TYR A 162 -7.67 -0.78 15.23
N ASP A 163 -8.58 -0.10 14.56
CA ASP A 163 -8.83 -0.28 13.15
C ASP A 163 -7.71 0.39 12.33
N VAL A 164 -6.98 -0.41 11.54
CA VAL A 164 -5.85 0.05 10.71
C VAL A 164 -6.23 -0.02 9.24
N VAL A 165 -5.98 1.06 8.52
CA VAL A 165 -6.17 1.13 7.06
C VAL A 165 -4.83 1.43 6.40
N PHE A 166 -4.43 0.57 5.47
CA PHE A 166 -3.28 0.77 4.56
C PHE A 166 -3.82 1.13 3.19
N VAL A 167 -3.85 2.41 2.87
CA VAL A 167 -4.32 2.87 1.56
C VAL A 167 -3.24 2.59 0.51
N GLY A 168 -3.61 1.96 -0.61
CA GLY A 168 -2.73 1.80 -1.75
C GLY A 168 -2.33 3.16 -2.32
N SER A 169 -3.14 3.71 -3.21
CA SER A 169 -2.99 5.09 -3.70
C SER A 169 -4.30 5.62 -4.24
N GLN A 170 -4.56 6.91 -4.00
CA GLN A 170 -5.64 7.67 -4.63
C GLN A 170 -5.09 8.85 -5.45
N SER A 171 -3.80 8.81 -5.77
CA SER A 171 -3.19 9.84 -6.61
C SER A 171 -3.72 9.76 -8.04
N ALA A 172 -4.40 10.82 -8.45
CA ALA A 172 -5.01 10.91 -9.79
C ALA A 172 -4.03 11.36 -10.88
N LEU A 173 -2.75 11.40 -10.59
CA LEU A 173 -1.64 11.80 -11.49
C LEU A 173 -2.13 12.73 -12.64
N ASP A 174 -1.63 12.54 -13.86
CA ASP A 174 -2.05 13.22 -15.09
C ASP A 174 -3.00 12.37 -15.95
N TYR A 175 -3.85 11.57 -15.29
CA TYR A 175 -4.79 10.67 -15.95
C TYR A 175 -5.87 11.43 -16.72
N ARG A 176 -6.34 10.80 -17.81
CA ARG A 176 -7.47 11.26 -18.61
C ARG A 176 -8.74 10.56 -18.13
N PHE A 177 -9.68 11.36 -17.63
CA PHE A 177 -10.96 10.91 -17.08
C PHE A 177 -12.15 11.17 -18.02
N VAL A 178 -11.93 11.99 -19.07
CA VAL A 178 -12.98 12.43 -19.99
C VAL A 178 -12.50 12.25 -21.43
N GLY A 179 -13.39 11.83 -22.31
CA GLY A 179 -13.11 11.56 -23.71
C GLY A 179 -12.33 10.27 -23.91
N GLN A 180 -11.07 10.38 -24.34
CA GLN A 180 -10.17 9.22 -24.43
C GLN A 180 -9.54 8.93 -23.06
N GLU A 181 -10.24 8.19 -22.23
CA GLU A 181 -9.80 7.83 -20.87
C GLU A 181 -8.47 7.08 -20.88
N SER A 182 -7.66 7.23 -19.81
CA SER A 182 -6.40 6.50 -19.64
C SER A 182 -6.60 4.98 -19.67
N TYR A 183 -7.68 4.50 -19.12
CA TYR A 183 -8.27 3.18 -19.40
C TYR A 183 -9.81 3.27 -19.25
N PRO A 184 -10.58 2.43 -19.94
CA PRO A 184 -12.04 2.48 -19.91
C PRO A 184 -12.59 2.33 -18.49
N GLY A 185 -13.35 3.33 -18.01
CA GLY A 185 -13.99 3.31 -16.69
C GLY A 185 -13.15 3.87 -15.55
N ILE A 186 -11.96 4.44 -15.80
CA ILE A 186 -11.08 4.98 -14.74
C ILE A 186 -11.77 5.99 -13.83
N ARG A 187 -12.65 6.84 -14.37
CA ARG A 187 -13.43 7.81 -13.59
C ARG A 187 -14.34 7.10 -12.57
N ALA A 188 -15.11 6.12 -13.03
CA ALA A 188 -16.00 5.35 -12.17
C ALA A 188 -15.22 4.55 -11.11
N ASP A 189 -14.02 4.07 -11.44
CA ASP A 189 -13.13 3.38 -10.51
C ASP A 189 -12.68 4.30 -9.37
N PHE A 190 -12.26 5.54 -9.66
CA PHE A 190 -11.93 6.51 -8.63
C PHE A 190 -13.13 6.87 -7.75
N GLU A 191 -14.31 7.11 -8.36
CA GLU A 191 -15.55 7.41 -7.64
C GLU A 191 -15.94 6.26 -6.69
N LYS A 192 -15.89 5.01 -7.17
CA LYS A 192 -16.08 3.80 -6.36
C LYS A 192 -15.07 3.74 -5.20
N SER A 193 -13.80 3.97 -5.49
CA SER A 193 -12.72 3.88 -4.51
C SER A 193 -12.89 4.88 -3.38
N PHE A 194 -13.26 6.13 -3.66
CA PHE A 194 -13.57 7.11 -2.61
C PHE A 194 -14.79 6.69 -1.77
N ALA A 195 -15.83 6.09 -2.40
CA ALA A 195 -16.98 5.59 -1.66
C ALA A 195 -16.60 4.45 -0.70
N VAL A 196 -15.78 3.49 -1.16
CA VAL A 196 -15.25 2.40 -0.34
C VAL A 196 -14.43 2.95 0.82
N LEU A 197 -13.42 3.78 0.54
CA LEU A 197 -12.52 4.33 1.56
C LEU A 197 -13.27 5.11 2.63
N LYS A 198 -14.25 5.95 2.26
CA LYS A 198 -15.07 6.69 3.23
C LYS A 198 -15.91 5.81 4.14
N SER A 199 -16.19 4.56 3.76
CA SER A 199 -16.95 3.61 4.58
C SER A 199 -16.09 2.84 5.58
N LEU A 200 -14.75 2.85 5.43
CA LEU A 200 -13.85 2.08 6.28
C LEU A 200 -13.63 2.78 7.63
N PRO A 201 -13.78 2.06 8.77
CA PRO A 201 -13.34 2.56 10.05
C PRO A 201 -11.81 2.67 10.05
N CYS A 202 -11.27 3.79 10.54
CA CYS A 202 -9.83 4.02 10.58
C CYS A 202 -9.45 4.80 11.85
N GLU A 203 -8.65 4.19 12.69
CA GLU A 203 -7.99 4.85 13.82
C GLU A 203 -6.50 5.05 13.55
N ILE A 204 -5.83 4.08 12.89
CA ILE A 204 -4.44 4.18 12.46
C ILE A 204 -4.43 4.23 10.94
N PHE A 205 -4.10 5.40 10.40
CA PHE A 205 -3.98 5.64 8.97
C PHE A 205 -2.54 5.46 8.50
N LEU A 206 -2.36 4.55 7.54
CA LEU A 206 -1.12 4.26 6.84
C LEU A 206 -1.39 4.21 5.34
N GLY A 207 -0.34 4.34 4.55
CA GLY A 207 -0.45 4.30 3.09
C GLY A 207 0.85 3.88 2.43
N SER A 208 0.81 3.68 1.13
CA SER A 208 1.96 3.26 0.34
C SER A 208 3.08 4.32 0.29
N HIS A 209 2.76 5.60 0.50
CA HIS A 209 3.73 6.69 0.60
C HIS A 209 3.70 7.37 1.96
N GLY A 210 4.89 7.71 2.48
CA GLY A 210 5.06 8.38 3.76
C GLY A 210 4.37 9.74 3.84
N SER A 211 4.32 10.47 2.73
CA SER A 211 3.62 11.75 2.60
C SER A 211 2.10 11.65 2.78
N PHE A 212 1.49 10.48 2.49
CA PHE A 212 0.05 10.30 2.65
C PHE A 212 -0.41 10.41 4.10
N PHE A 213 0.41 9.93 5.02
CA PHE A 213 0.05 9.80 6.43
C PHE A 213 0.98 10.55 7.39
N ASP A 214 1.62 11.62 6.92
CA ASP A 214 2.51 12.48 7.72
C ASP A 214 3.64 11.71 8.44
N PHE A 215 4.21 10.72 7.74
CA PHE A 215 5.20 9.77 8.27
C PHE A 215 6.29 10.42 9.12
N LEU A 216 6.97 11.46 8.58
CA LEU A 216 8.11 12.08 9.27
C LEU A 216 7.71 12.73 10.59
N GLN A 217 6.56 13.41 10.61
CA GLN A 217 6.04 14.08 11.81
C GLN A 217 5.61 13.05 12.85
N LYS A 218 4.85 12.02 12.44
CA LYS A 218 4.40 10.94 13.34
C LYS A 218 5.59 10.17 13.91
N ARG A 219 6.58 9.84 13.06
CA ARG A 219 7.80 9.18 13.51
C ARG A 219 8.58 10.05 14.51
N ALA A 220 8.71 11.36 14.27
CA ALA A 220 9.36 12.26 15.22
C ALA A 220 8.63 12.28 16.58
N ARG A 221 7.29 12.38 16.60
CA ARG A 221 6.47 12.31 17.82
C ARG A 221 6.67 10.98 18.56
N LEU A 222 6.69 9.86 17.81
CA LEU A 222 6.95 8.54 18.38
C LEU A 222 8.33 8.47 19.06
N LEU A 223 9.37 9.01 18.42
CA LEU A 223 10.75 9.07 18.96
C LEU A 223 10.85 9.96 20.20
N HIS A 224 9.95 10.94 20.36
CA HIS A 224 9.81 11.75 21.58
C HIS A 224 8.90 11.11 22.64
N GLY A 225 8.52 9.84 22.48
CA GLY A 225 7.80 9.05 23.48
C GLY A 225 6.28 9.05 23.34
N GLU A 226 5.71 9.64 22.29
CA GLU A 226 4.27 9.58 22.02
C GLU A 226 3.88 8.26 21.35
N THR A 227 3.54 7.26 22.16
CA THR A 227 3.24 5.89 21.69
C THR A 227 1.99 5.80 20.80
N THR A 228 1.13 6.82 20.81
CA THR A 228 -0.08 6.91 19.99
C THR A 228 0.08 7.83 18.77
N ALA A 229 1.31 8.20 18.40
CA ALA A 229 1.60 9.15 17.33
C ALA A 229 0.97 8.77 15.97
N PHE A 230 0.74 7.49 15.71
CA PHE A 230 0.12 6.98 14.49
C PHE A 230 -1.42 6.83 14.59
N VAL A 231 -2.03 7.06 15.76
CA VAL A 231 -3.49 7.12 15.90
C VAL A 231 -3.95 8.49 15.40
N ASP A 232 -4.46 8.54 14.19
CA ASP A 232 -4.82 9.79 13.49
C ASP A 232 -6.00 9.59 12.52
N PRO A 233 -7.22 9.40 13.06
CA PRO A 233 -8.40 9.25 12.22
C PRO A 233 -8.72 10.51 11.39
N ASP A 234 -8.32 11.68 11.87
CA ASP A 234 -8.53 12.93 11.13
C ASP A 234 -7.54 13.10 9.98
N GLY A 235 -6.31 12.56 10.09
CA GLY A 235 -5.37 12.47 8.98
C GLY A 235 -5.93 11.64 7.83
N TYR A 236 -6.61 10.53 8.14
CA TYR A 236 -7.29 9.73 7.14
C TYR A 236 -8.38 10.52 6.38
N LYS A 237 -9.22 11.23 7.12
CA LYS A 237 -10.27 12.07 6.51
C LYS A 237 -9.68 13.19 5.65
N ARG A 238 -8.63 13.86 6.13
CA ARG A 238 -7.94 14.90 5.35
C ARG A 238 -7.39 14.34 4.05
N TYR A 239 -6.65 13.21 4.11
CA TYR A 239 -6.12 12.55 2.92
C TYR A 239 -7.21 12.25 1.88
N LEU A 240 -8.35 11.68 2.33
CA LEU A 240 -9.46 11.38 1.42
C LEU A 240 -10.09 12.63 0.82
N MET A 241 -10.29 13.68 1.62
CA MET A 241 -10.85 14.95 1.14
C MET A 241 -9.95 15.60 0.10
N ASP A 242 -8.65 15.66 0.37
CA ASP A 242 -7.67 16.31 -0.51
C ASP A 242 -7.50 15.52 -1.82
N SER A 243 -7.41 14.19 -1.73
CA SER A 243 -7.30 13.32 -2.91
C SER A 243 -8.56 13.36 -3.78
N GLU A 244 -9.76 13.34 -3.18
CA GLU A 244 -11.01 13.44 -3.93
C GLU A 244 -11.17 14.82 -4.56
N LYS A 245 -10.77 15.87 -3.87
CA LYS A 245 -10.77 17.24 -4.41
C LYS A 245 -9.86 17.34 -5.65
N ASP A 246 -8.61 16.85 -5.56
CA ASP A 246 -7.69 16.82 -6.70
C ASP A 246 -8.27 16.05 -7.89
N PHE A 247 -8.83 14.87 -7.65
CA PHE A 247 -9.50 14.09 -8.67
C PHE A 247 -10.64 14.87 -9.36
N ARG A 248 -11.55 15.47 -8.56
CA ARG A 248 -12.70 16.22 -9.09
C ARG A 248 -12.28 17.47 -9.88
N GLU A 249 -11.25 18.18 -9.42
CA GLU A 249 -10.68 19.33 -10.12
C GLU A 249 -10.10 18.93 -11.48
N LYS A 250 -9.41 17.77 -11.56
CA LYS A 250 -8.89 17.23 -12.81
C LYS A 250 -10.00 16.82 -13.77
N VAL A 251 -11.06 16.18 -13.27
CA VAL A 251 -12.23 15.85 -14.08
C VAL A 251 -12.88 17.12 -14.64
N ALA A 252 -13.20 18.10 -13.79
CA ALA A 252 -13.82 19.35 -14.19
C ALA A 252 -13.00 20.13 -15.24
N LYS A 253 -11.67 20.15 -15.07
CA LYS A 253 -10.75 20.76 -16.04
C LYS A 253 -10.81 20.07 -17.41
N GLN A 254 -10.97 18.75 -17.44
CA GLN A 254 -11.06 17.97 -18.69
C GLN A 254 -12.46 18.03 -19.34
N GLU A 255 -13.51 18.32 -18.58
CA GLU A 255 -14.87 18.55 -19.09
C GLU A 255 -15.02 19.93 -19.77
N THR A 256 -14.15 20.89 -19.41
CA THR A 256 -14.18 22.23 -20.00
C THR A 256 -13.49 22.19 -21.37
N PRO A 257 -14.17 22.54 -22.48
CA PRO A 257 -13.54 22.58 -23.80
C PRO A 257 -12.36 23.55 -23.77
N SER A 258 -11.22 23.15 -24.34
CA SER A 258 -10.11 24.07 -24.60
C SER A 258 -10.60 25.15 -25.58
N GLN A 259 -10.63 26.41 -25.15
CA GLN A 259 -10.93 27.55 -26.04
C GLN A 259 -9.83 27.71 -27.09
#